data_d04ca0ef975a889061b8cc2e3018c6df
#
_entry.id   d04ca0ef975a889061b8cc2e3018c6df
#
_cell.length_a   1.000
_cell.length_b   1.000
_cell.length_c   1.000
_cell.angle_alpha   90.00
_cell.angle_beta   90.00
_cell.angle_gamma   90.00
#
_symmetry.space_group_name_H-M   'P 1'
#
loop_
_entity.id
_entity.type
_entity.pdbx_description
1 polymer ?
#
loop_
_entity_poly.entity_id
_entity_poly.type
_entity_poly.pdbx_seq_one_letter_code
_entity_poly.pdbx_strand_id
1 'polypeptide(L)'
;IGHHCTSSGDILDQTDIMNRKQEYRARFYGYNLKIGLTGLIRAYEAGCRNFFEMAEFLDATEEYLKEAIQCYKSKYGICAVVDNYIIYFEPFAVMKIITVNSL
;
A
#
# COMPACT_ATOMS: atom_id res chain seq x y z
N ILE A 1 34.35 -24.04 -18.36
CA ILE A 1 33.51 -23.40 -19.31
C ILE A 1 32.81 -22.26 -18.68
N GLY A 2 33.03 -21.09 -19.25
CA GLY A 2 32.49 -19.87 -18.63
C GLY A 2 30.99 -19.82 -18.57
N HIS A 3 30.33 -20.36 -19.55
CA HIS A 3 28.87 -20.25 -19.57
C HIS A 3 28.19 -21.03 -18.46
N HIS A 4 28.91 -21.98 -17.87
CA HIS A 4 28.33 -22.67 -16.73
C HIS A 4 28.13 -21.73 -15.56
N CYS A 5 29.10 -20.89 -15.34
CA CYS A 5 28.98 -19.92 -14.28
C CYS A 5 27.81 -19.00 -14.52
N THR A 6 27.65 -18.61 -15.77
CA THR A 6 26.53 -17.72 -16.13
C THR A 6 25.19 -18.39 -15.85
N SER A 7 25.11 -19.66 -16.23
CA SER A 7 23.85 -20.38 -15.99
C SER A 7 23.53 -20.48 -14.52
N SER A 8 24.54 -20.74 -13.72
CA SER A 8 24.31 -20.81 -12.27
C SER A 8 23.82 -19.49 -11.72
N GLY A 9 24.43 -18.41 -12.18
CA GLY A 9 24.02 -17.10 -11.76
C GLY A 9 22.57 -16.80 -12.11
N ASP A 10 22.18 -17.18 -13.31
CA ASP A 10 20.81 -16.95 -13.74
C ASP A 10 19.82 -17.68 -12.86
N ILE A 11 20.12 -18.90 -12.49
CA ILE A 11 19.23 -19.68 -11.64
C ILE A 11 19.07 -19.02 -10.27
N LEU A 12 20.18 -18.55 -9.72
CA LEU A 12 20.14 -17.88 -8.42
C LEU A 12 19.31 -16.59 -8.51
N ASP A 13 19.48 -15.85 -9.58
CA ASP A 13 18.72 -14.61 -9.75
C ASP A 13 17.23 -14.88 -9.79
N GLN A 14 16.82 -15.92 -10.50
CA GLN A 14 15.41 -16.27 -10.56
C GLN A 14 14.85 -16.61 -9.19
N THR A 15 15.61 -17.34 -8.40
CA THR A 15 15.19 -17.71 -7.07
C THR A 15 14.99 -16.45 -6.20
N ASP A 16 15.94 -15.52 -6.29
CA ASP A 16 15.82 -14.27 -5.54
C ASP A 16 14.58 -13.49 -5.93
N ILE A 17 14.33 -13.41 -7.22
CA ILE A 17 13.17 -12.66 -7.70
C ILE A 17 11.87 -13.29 -7.18
N MET A 18 11.78 -14.61 -7.20
CA MET A 18 10.60 -15.28 -6.71
C MET A 18 10.42 -15.07 -5.21
N ASN A 19 11.51 -15.14 -4.45
CA ASN A 19 11.43 -14.88 -3.02
C ASN A 19 10.98 -13.48 -2.72
N ARG A 20 11.50 -12.50 -3.46
CA ARG A 20 11.08 -11.11 -3.26
C ARG A 20 9.61 -10.92 -3.55
N LYS A 21 9.10 -11.57 -4.60
CA LYS A 21 7.68 -11.46 -4.93
C LYS A 21 6.82 -12.04 -3.82
N GLN A 22 7.24 -13.17 -3.26
CA GLN A 22 6.50 -13.78 -2.17
C GLN A 22 6.51 -12.91 -0.94
N GLU A 23 7.65 -12.32 -0.62
CA GLU A 23 7.75 -11.42 0.51
C GLU A 23 6.88 -10.19 0.32
N TYR A 24 6.89 -9.65 -0.89
CA TYR A 24 6.07 -8.50 -1.20
C TYR A 24 4.59 -8.82 -1.02
N ARG A 25 4.15 -9.95 -1.51
CA ARG A 25 2.75 -10.37 -1.38
C ARG A 25 2.36 -10.55 0.07
N ALA A 26 3.24 -11.14 0.85
CA ALA A 26 2.97 -11.34 2.27
C ALA A 26 2.83 -10.01 2.99
N ARG A 27 3.72 -9.07 2.71
CA ARG A 27 3.64 -7.74 3.31
C ARG A 27 2.37 -7.02 2.89
N PHE A 28 2.05 -7.09 1.61
CA PHE A 28 0.87 -6.42 1.09
C PHE A 28 -0.39 -6.97 1.74
N TYR A 29 -0.44 -8.29 1.90
CA TYR A 29 -1.56 -8.93 2.57
C TYR A 29 -1.65 -8.44 4.02
N GLY A 30 -0.52 -8.36 4.71
CA GLY A 30 -0.49 -7.86 6.07
C GLY A 30 -0.97 -6.42 6.17
N TYR A 31 -0.53 -5.57 5.25
CA TYR A 31 -0.98 -4.19 5.22
C TYR A 31 -2.50 -4.12 5.03
N ASN A 32 -3.04 -4.96 4.16
CA ASN A 32 -4.47 -4.97 3.91
C ASN A 32 -5.25 -5.46 5.11
N LEU A 33 -4.72 -6.41 5.85
CA LEU A 33 -5.38 -6.91 7.04
C LEU A 33 -5.42 -5.86 8.14
N LYS A 34 -4.32 -5.13 8.32
CA LYS A 34 -4.24 -4.17 9.41
C LYS A 34 -4.77 -2.81 9.02
N ILE A 35 -4.50 -2.39 7.82
CA ILE A 35 -4.84 -1.04 7.37
C ILE A 35 -5.91 -1.10 6.28
N GLY A 36 -5.50 -1.52 5.08
CA GLY A 36 -6.40 -1.54 3.95
C GLY A 36 -6.82 -0.16 3.51
N LEU A 37 -7.35 -0.07 2.29
CA LEU A 37 -7.87 1.20 1.83
C LEU A 37 -9.07 1.64 2.66
N THR A 38 -9.88 0.67 3.07
CA THR A 38 -11.03 0.95 3.94
C THR A 38 -10.56 1.51 5.27
N GLY A 39 -9.48 0.99 5.81
CA GLY A 39 -8.94 1.50 7.07
C GLY A 39 -8.51 2.95 6.95
N LEU A 40 -7.89 3.31 5.85
CA LEU A 40 -7.49 4.69 5.60
C LEU A 40 -8.71 5.60 5.58
N ILE A 41 -9.79 5.16 4.96
CA ILE A 41 -11.02 5.92 4.90
C ILE A 41 -11.65 6.05 6.28
N ARG A 42 -11.64 4.99 7.06
CA ARG A 42 -12.18 5.03 8.42
C ARG A 42 -11.41 6.00 9.29
N ALA A 43 -10.10 6.01 9.15
CA ALA A 43 -9.30 6.97 9.90
C ALA A 43 -9.63 8.39 9.50
N TYR A 44 -9.82 8.62 8.22
CA TYR A 44 -10.23 9.94 7.75
C TYR A 44 -11.58 10.34 8.35
N GLU A 45 -12.53 9.43 8.34
CA GLU A 45 -13.86 9.71 8.88
C GLU A 45 -13.83 9.95 10.39
N ALA A 46 -12.87 9.31 11.06
CA ALA A 46 -12.70 9.51 12.51
C ALA A 46 -12.09 10.86 12.84
N GLY A 47 -11.64 11.60 11.82
CA GLY A 47 -11.07 12.91 12.05
C GLY A 47 -9.58 12.94 12.22
N CYS A 48 -8.90 11.86 11.88
CA CYS A 48 -7.45 11.83 11.96
C CYS A 48 -6.85 12.81 10.96
N ARG A 49 -5.93 13.65 11.44
CA ARG A 49 -5.37 14.72 10.62
C ARG A 49 -3.97 14.44 10.11
N ASN A 50 -3.26 13.52 10.74
CA ASN A 50 -1.89 13.23 10.35
C ASN A 50 -1.64 11.74 10.50
N PHE A 51 -0.45 11.34 10.07
CA PHE A 51 -0.10 9.92 10.11
C PHE A 51 -0.05 9.37 11.52
N PHE A 52 0.38 10.20 12.46
CA PHE A 52 0.45 9.75 13.84
C PHE A 52 -0.94 9.37 14.36
N GLU A 53 -1.91 10.23 14.14
CA GLU A 53 -3.28 9.97 14.57
C GLU A 53 -3.87 8.77 13.84
N MET A 54 -3.61 8.67 12.54
CA MET A 54 -4.09 7.55 11.76
C MET A 54 -3.48 6.23 12.24
N ALA A 55 -2.19 6.25 12.53
CA ALA A 55 -1.52 5.06 13.02
C ALA A 55 -2.09 4.63 14.35
N GLU A 56 -2.35 5.57 15.24
CA GLU A 56 -2.97 5.24 16.52
C GLU A 56 -4.36 4.65 16.32
N PHE A 57 -5.13 5.25 15.46
CA PHE A 57 -6.47 4.75 15.17
C PHE A 57 -6.44 3.32 14.64
N LEU A 58 -5.46 3.03 13.80
CA LEU A 58 -5.34 1.72 13.16
C LEU A 58 -4.51 0.75 13.99
N ASP A 59 -4.04 1.17 15.15
CA ASP A 59 -3.22 0.35 16.03
C ASP A 59 -1.96 -0.12 15.33
N ALA A 60 -1.28 0.82 14.70
CA ALA A 60 -0.05 0.55 13.96
C ALA A 60 0.96 1.65 14.28
N THR A 61 2.19 1.45 13.83
CA THR A 61 3.18 2.50 13.96
C THR A 61 3.10 3.42 12.76
N GLU A 62 3.61 4.63 12.94
CA GLU A 62 3.65 5.57 11.85
C GLU A 62 4.48 5.05 10.69
N GLU A 63 5.59 4.39 11.01
CA GLU A 63 6.43 3.80 9.97
C GLU A 63 5.70 2.71 9.19
N TYR A 64 4.98 1.85 9.90
CA TYR A 64 4.21 0.79 9.26
C TYR A 64 3.17 1.38 8.33
N LEU A 65 2.50 2.42 8.77
CA LEU A 65 1.49 3.10 7.97
C LEU A 65 2.10 3.69 6.72
N LYS A 66 3.24 4.35 6.85
CA LYS A 66 3.91 4.94 5.70
C LYS A 66 4.36 3.89 4.70
N GLU A 67 4.86 2.77 5.19
CA GLU A 67 5.24 1.66 4.32
C GLU A 67 4.05 1.12 3.56
N ALA A 68 2.93 0.97 4.25
CA ALA A 68 1.72 0.48 3.61
C ALA A 68 1.26 1.43 2.52
N ILE A 69 1.32 2.72 2.78
CA ILE A 69 0.93 3.71 1.78
C ILE A 69 1.85 3.66 0.57
N GLN A 70 3.14 3.46 0.78
CA GLN A 70 4.07 3.33 -0.33
C GLN A 70 3.75 2.08 -1.16
N CYS A 71 3.40 0.99 -0.51
CA CYS A 71 3.01 -0.22 -1.22
C CYS A 71 1.74 0.01 -2.03
N TYR A 72 0.79 0.71 -1.46
CA TYR A 72 -0.44 1.02 -2.18
C TYR A 72 -0.16 1.92 -3.37
N LYS A 73 0.73 2.88 -3.19
CA LYS A 73 1.11 3.74 -4.30
C LYS A 73 1.73 2.93 -5.43
N SER A 74 2.56 1.97 -5.08
CA SER A 74 3.18 1.10 -6.06
C SER A 74 2.16 0.29 -6.83
N LYS A 75 1.12 -0.15 -6.15
CA LYS A 75 0.11 -1.01 -6.75
C LYS A 75 -0.95 -0.23 -7.50
N TYR A 76 -1.44 0.84 -6.91
CA TYR A 76 -2.58 1.56 -7.46
C TYR A 76 -2.22 2.85 -8.18
N GLY A 77 -0.99 3.32 -8.03
CA GLY A 77 -0.56 4.56 -8.65
C GLY A 77 -0.72 5.72 -7.71
N ILE A 78 -0.97 6.88 -8.28
CA ILE A 78 -1.04 8.12 -7.49
C ILE A 78 -2.25 8.12 -6.56
N CYS A 79 -3.35 7.54 -7.01
CA CYS A 79 -4.57 7.54 -6.22
C CYS A 79 -5.40 6.29 -6.49
N ALA A 80 -6.36 6.05 -5.62
CA ALA A 80 -7.31 4.97 -5.79
C ALA A 80 -8.69 5.45 -5.40
N VAL A 81 -9.69 4.95 -6.10
CA VAL A 81 -11.08 5.30 -5.81
C VAL A 81 -11.72 4.13 -5.08
N VAL A 82 -12.28 4.42 -3.91
CA VAL A 82 -12.94 3.41 -3.09
C VAL A 82 -14.29 3.97 -2.68
N ASP A 83 -15.37 3.35 -3.14
CA ASP A 83 -16.72 3.84 -2.85
C ASP A 83 -16.86 5.31 -3.25
N ASN A 84 -17.16 6.17 -2.30
CA ASN A 84 -17.33 7.59 -2.56
C ASN A 84 -16.08 8.39 -2.20
N TYR A 85 -14.93 7.73 -2.12
CA TYR A 85 -13.72 8.41 -1.68
C TYR A 85 -12.61 8.23 -2.69
N ILE A 86 -11.73 9.23 -2.77
CA ILE A 86 -10.50 9.14 -3.53
C ILE A 86 -9.36 9.24 -2.53
N ILE A 87 -8.46 8.28 -2.57
CA ILE A 87 -7.30 8.27 -1.70
C ILE A 87 -6.08 8.60 -2.54
N TYR A 88 -5.43 9.71 -2.24
CA TYR A 88 -4.17 10.08 -2.87
C TYR A 88 -3.04 9.58 -1.99
N PHE A 89 -2.04 8.98 -2.61
CA PHE A 89 -0.95 8.40 -1.85
C PHE A 89 0.26 9.31 -1.73
N GLU A 90 0.40 10.27 -2.64
CA GLU A 90 1.51 11.21 -2.55
C GLU A 90 1.17 12.51 -3.28
N PRO A 91 0.96 13.61 -2.55
CA PRO A 91 0.87 13.65 -1.09
C PRO A 91 -0.36 12.93 -0.59
N PHE A 92 -0.27 12.36 0.59
CA PHE A 92 -1.38 11.58 1.09
C PHE A 92 -2.57 12.47 1.43
N ALA A 93 -3.72 12.10 0.89
CA ALA A 93 -4.95 12.82 1.17
C ALA A 93 -6.13 11.90 0.86
N VAL A 94 -7.20 12.10 1.60
CA VAL A 94 -8.44 11.38 1.34
C VAL A 94 -9.51 12.40 1.09
N MET A 95 -10.22 12.24 -0.01
CA MET A 95 -11.27 13.18 -0.38
C MET A 95 -12.56 12.42 -0.64
N LYS A 96 -13.65 13.01 -0.21
CA LYS A 96 -14.95 12.42 -0.46
C LYS A 96 -15.48 12.94 -1.79
N ILE A 97 -15.97 12.02 -2.60
CA ILE A 97 -16.57 12.38 -3.87
C ILE A 97 -18.00 12.81 -3.62
N ILE A 98 -18.32 14.00 -4.02
CA ILE A 98 -19.68 14.51 -3.89
C ILE A 98 -20.31 14.45 -5.26
N THR A 99 -21.33 13.60 -5.39
CA THR A 99 -22.05 13.54 -6.66
C THR A 99 -23.17 14.54 -6.62
N VAL A 100 -23.13 15.42 -7.58
CA VAL A 100 -24.10 16.49 -7.61
C VAL A 100 -25.29 16.14 -8.46
N ASN A 101 -25.15 15.13 -9.26
CA ASN A 101 -26.21 14.86 -10.16
C ASN A 101 -27.13 13.79 -9.65
N SER A 102 -27.31 13.73 -8.43
CA SER A 102 -28.33 12.87 -7.90
C SER A 102 -29.69 13.32 -8.38
N LEU A 103 -29.67 14.07 -9.31
CA LEU A 103 -30.88 14.56 -9.93
C LEU A 103 -31.76 13.50 -10.55
#